data_de8a29d33c74a40701e5c5d9537a9cb6
#
_entry.id   de8a29d33c74a40701e5c5d9537a9cb6
#
_cell.length_a   1.000
_cell.length_b   1.000
_cell.length_c   1.000
_cell.angle_alpha   90.00
_cell.angle_beta   90.00
_cell.angle_gamma   90.00
#
_symmetry.space_group_name_H-M   'P 1'
#
loop_
_entity.id
_entity.type
_entity.pdbx_description
1 polymer ?
#
loop_
_entity_poly.entity_id
_entity_poly.type
_entity_poly.pdbx_seq_one_letter_code
_entity_poly.pdbx_strand_id
1 'polypeptide(L)'
;READAAKLARNRDAIFDLHAGALAWMERSTGIPYPFGKFDLVLIPAFQFGGMEHPGAVLYKEASLMLDASATEADRLARAELIAHETSHMWFGDLVTMRWFDDVWMKEVFAGFMAAKITEPAFPGVDHRLRFLADTYPRAYRVDRGPGANAIRQPLADLDEAGSLYGPI
;
A
#
# COMPACT_ATOMS: atom_id res chain seq x y z
N ARG A 1 22.14 0.52 -1.98
CA ARG A 1 22.34 0.27 -3.44
C ARG A 1 22.16 -1.21 -3.70
N GLU A 2 21.28 -1.58 -4.65
CA GLU A 2 21.24 -2.95 -5.14
C GLU A 2 22.56 -3.23 -5.90
N ALA A 3 23.28 -4.23 -5.43
CA ALA A 3 24.56 -4.61 -6.03
C ALA A 3 24.39 -5.51 -7.26
N ASP A 4 23.25 -6.18 -7.40
CA ASP A 4 22.95 -7.05 -8.53
C ASP A 4 22.31 -6.24 -9.66
N ALA A 5 23.11 -5.85 -10.64
CA ALA A 5 22.67 -5.11 -11.81
C ALA A 5 21.63 -5.88 -12.66
N ALA A 6 21.71 -7.21 -12.69
CA ALA A 6 20.74 -8.04 -13.41
C ALA A 6 19.38 -8.07 -12.70
N LYS A 7 19.38 -8.10 -11.37
CA LYS A 7 18.16 -7.99 -10.56
C LYS A 7 17.53 -6.62 -10.73
N LEU A 8 18.32 -5.55 -10.70
CA LEU A 8 17.83 -4.20 -10.95
C LEU A 8 17.21 -4.06 -12.34
N ALA A 9 17.91 -4.48 -13.39
CA ALA A 9 17.42 -4.39 -14.77
C ALA A 9 16.09 -5.15 -14.96
N ARG A 10 15.96 -6.33 -14.34
CA ARG A 10 14.74 -7.17 -14.44
C ARG A 10 13.51 -6.51 -13.77
N ASN A 11 13.72 -5.71 -12.73
CA ASN A 11 12.63 -5.15 -11.92
C ASN A 11 12.28 -3.69 -12.24
N ARG A 12 13.26 -2.93 -12.74
CA ARG A 12 13.16 -1.47 -12.92
C ARG A 12 11.91 -1.06 -13.68
N ASP A 13 11.74 -1.58 -14.87
CA ASP A 13 10.67 -1.13 -15.76
C ASP A 13 9.30 -1.47 -15.19
N ALA A 14 9.13 -2.69 -14.66
CA ALA A 14 7.89 -3.08 -14.00
C ALA A 14 7.55 -2.23 -12.76
N ILE A 15 8.55 -1.79 -11.99
CA ILE A 15 8.35 -0.90 -10.85
C ILE A 15 7.84 0.47 -11.34
N PHE A 16 8.48 1.05 -12.35
CA PHE A 16 8.07 2.35 -12.89
C PHE A 16 6.69 2.29 -13.55
N ASP A 17 6.41 1.25 -14.33
CA ASP A 17 5.11 1.07 -14.99
C ASP A 17 3.96 0.96 -13.97
N LEU A 18 4.17 0.22 -12.88
CA LEU A 18 3.18 0.09 -11.80
C LEU A 18 2.92 1.43 -11.10
N HIS A 19 3.95 2.22 -10.81
CA HIS A 19 3.78 3.56 -10.23
C HIS A 19 3.07 4.50 -11.19
N ALA A 20 3.48 4.54 -12.44
CA ALA A 20 2.84 5.38 -13.46
C ALA A 20 1.36 5.00 -13.65
N GLY A 21 1.07 3.69 -13.68
CA GLY A 21 -0.30 3.18 -13.76
C GLY A 21 -1.15 3.57 -12.55
N ALA A 22 -0.60 3.44 -11.33
CA ALA A 22 -1.28 3.80 -10.10
C ALA A 22 -1.55 5.31 -10.01
N LEU A 23 -0.56 6.15 -10.30
CA LEU A 23 -0.71 7.61 -10.37
C LEU A 23 -1.80 8.02 -11.36
N ALA A 24 -1.72 7.53 -12.59
CA ALA A 24 -2.71 7.83 -13.61
C ALA A 24 -4.13 7.35 -13.26
N TRP A 25 -4.24 6.21 -12.57
CA TRP A 25 -5.53 5.71 -12.09
C TRP A 25 -6.09 6.62 -11.00
N MET A 26 -5.28 7.03 -10.03
CA MET A 26 -5.69 7.91 -8.93
C MET A 26 -6.11 9.27 -9.46
N GLU A 27 -5.36 9.89 -10.34
CA GLU A 27 -5.71 11.18 -10.96
C GLU A 27 -7.06 11.11 -11.67
N ARG A 28 -7.29 10.06 -12.48
CA ARG A 28 -8.58 9.87 -13.16
C ARG A 28 -9.74 9.64 -12.20
N SER A 29 -9.52 8.84 -11.16
CA SER A 29 -10.58 8.43 -10.23
C SER A 29 -10.97 9.53 -9.25
N THR A 30 -10.03 10.36 -8.84
CA THR A 30 -10.25 11.47 -7.91
C THR A 30 -10.58 12.78 -8.63
N GLY A 31 -10.20 12.93 -9.89
CA GLY A 31 -10.24 14.20 -10.62
C GLY A 31 -9.21 15.22 -10.11
N ILE A 32 -8.28 14.81 -9.25
CA ILE A 32 -7.26 15.66 -8.65
C ILE A 32 -5.89 15.24 -9.18
N PRO A 33 -5.14 16.11 -9.87
CA PRO A 33 -3.77 15.81 -10.28
C PRO A 33 -2.87 15.49 -9.08
N TYR A 34 -1.79 14.74 -9.33
CA TYR A 34 -0.78 14.47 -8.31
C TYR A 34 -0.28 15.79 -7.67
N PRO A 35 -0.44 15.96 -6.34
CA PRO A 35 -0.31 17.31 -5.74
C PRO A 35 1.13 17.69 -5.39
N PHE A 36 2.09 16.74 -5.46
CA PHE A 36 3.47 16.99 -5.04
C PHE A 36 4.39 17.10 -6.27
N GLY A 37 5.36 17.98 -6.25
CA GLY A 37 6.17 18.35 -7.42
C GLY A 37 7.12 17.26 -7.93
N LYS A 38 7.35 16.17 -7.15
CA LYS A 38 8.18 15.03 -7.52
C LYS A 38 7.65 13.75 -6.90
N PHE A 39 8.03 12.60 -7.48
CA PHE A 39 7.74 11.27 -6.94
C PHE A 39 9.01 10.43 -6.98
N ASP A 40 9.79 10.47 -5.90
CA ASP A 40 10.95 9.62 -5.74
C ASP A 40 10.54 8.31 -5.04
N LEU A 41 11.18 7.22 -5.41
CA LEU A 41 11.07 5.94 -4.70
C LEU A 41 12.44 5.55 -4.16
N VAL A 42 12.47 5.11 -2.91
CA VAL A 42 13.69 4.77 -2.19
C VAL A 42 13.59 3.34 -1.69
N LEU A 43 14.53 2.49 -2.10
CA LEU A 43 14.61 1.10 -1.67
C LEU A 43 15.44 1.00 -0.40
N ILE A 44 14.86 0.45 0.67
CA ILE A 44 15.51 0.29 1.97
C ILE A 44 15.74 -1.21 2.22
N PRO A 45 16.99 -1.68 2.33
CA PRO A 45 17.30 -3.10 2.50
C PRO A 45 16.71 -3.72 3.77
N ALA A 46 16.81 -3.01 4.90
CA ALA A 46 16.33 -3.47 6.21
C ALA A 46 15.21 -2.55 6.71
N PHE A 47 14.07 -2.54 6.00
CA PHE A 47 12.92 -1.73 6.36
C PHE A 47 11.90 -2.56 7.17
N GLN A 48 11.41 -2.00 8.27
CA GLN A 48 10.46 -2.69 9.15
C GLN A 48 9.05 -2.77 8.56
N PHE A 49 8.68 -1.82 7.68
CA PHE A 49 7.41 -1.77 6.98
C PHE A 49 7.54 -2.30 5.55
N GLY A 50 6.43 -2.50 4.86
CA GLY A 50 6.41 -2.77 3.43
C GLY A 50 6.75 -1.53 2.62
N GLY A 51 6.10 -0.43 2.96
CA GLY A 51 6.30 0.90 2.42
C GLY A 51 6.12 1.99 3.47
N MET A 52 6.32 3.23 3.05
CA MET A 52 6.03 4.44 3.82
C MET A 52 5.82 5.61 2.85
N GLU A 53 4.69 6.21 2.97
CA GLU A 53 4.10 7.16 2.03
C GLU A 53 4.59 8.61 2.16
N HIS A 54 5.84 8.86 2.49
CA HIS A 54 6.32 10.24 2.60
C HIS A 54 6.05 11.05 1.32
N PRO A 55 5.41 12.25 1.42
CA PRO A 55 5.06 13.06 0.26
C PRO A 55 6.26 13.32 -0.65
N GLY A 56 6.17 12.87 -1.90
CA GLY A 56 7.21 13.04 -2.90
C GLY A 56 8.46 12.16 -2.73
N ALA A 57 8.53 11.30 -1.70
CA ALA A 57 9.68 10.41 -1.46
C ALA A 57 9.27 9.11 -0.76
N VAL A 58 8.56 8.25 -1.48
CA VAL A 58 8.02 7.01 -0.92
C VAL A 58 9.13 6.00 -0.65
N LEU A 59 9.16 5.46 0.57
CA LEU A 59 10.13 4.43 0.97
C LEU A 59 9.51 3.04 0.78
N TYR A 60 10.33 2.10 0.32
CA TYR A 60 9.91 0.71 0.15
C TYR A 60 10.93 -0.26 0.73
N LYS A 61 10.44 -1.33 1.31
CA LYS A 61 11.28 -2.50 1.60
C LYS A 61 11.80 -3.07 0.29
N GLU A 62 13.12 -3.07 0.12
CA GLU A 62 13.77 -3.51 -1.13
C GLU A 62 13.29 -4.88 -1.59
N ALA A 63 13.24 -5.87 -0.68
CA ALA A 63 12.82 -7.23 -1.00
C ALA A 63 11.38 -7.34 -1.52
N SER A 64 10.51 -6.37 -1.20
CA SER A 64 9.12 -6.34 -1.68
C SER A 64 8.99 -5.85 -3.11
N LEU A 65 9.95 -5.02 -3.59
CA LEU A 65 9.95 -4.51 -4.96
C LEU A 65 10.91 -5.24 -5.89
N MET A 66 12.07 -5.65 -5.36
CA MET A 66 13.14 -6.29 -6.11
C MET A 66 12.96 -7.82 -6.13
N LEU A 67 12.04 -8.29 -6.96
CA LEU A 67 11.69 -9.71 -7.06
C LEU A 67 12.77 -10.53 -7.75
N ASP A 68 12.91 -11.79 -7.33
CA ASP A 68 13.80 -12.75 -7.96
C ASP A 68 13.25 -13.29 -9.29
N ALA A 69 14.09 -13.97 -10.08
CA ALA A 69 13.68 -14.54 -11.36
C ALA A 69 12.60 -15.62 -11.22
N SER A 70 12.52 -16.27 -10.06
CA SER A 70 11.54 -17.30 -9.72
C SER A 70 10.23 -16.72 -9.16
N ALA A 71 10.05 -15.39 -9.13
CA ALA A 71 8.87 -14.75 -8.57
C ALA A 71 7.58 -15.27 -9.23
N THR A 72 6.64 -15.64 -8.38
CA THR A 72 5.32 -16.12 -8.76
C THR A 72 4.39 -14.99 -9.20
N GLU A 73 3.22 -15.31 -9.71
CA GLU A 73 2.18 -14.31 -9.97
C GLU A 73 1.71 -13.63 -8.67
N ALA A 74 1.63 -14.40 -7.58
CA ALA A 74 1.28 -13.86 -6.27
C ALA A 74 2.30 -12.82 -5.77
N ASP A 75 3.60 -13.05 -6.00
CA ASP A 75 4.66 -12.09 -5.64
C ASP A 75 4.53 -10.80 -6.47
N ARG A 76 4.23 -10.93 -7.77
CA ARG A 76 4.02 -9.77 -8.64
C ARG A 76 2.79 -8.96 -8.26
N LEU A 77 1.70 -9.65 -7.89
CA LEU A 77 0.48 -9.01 -7.41
C LEU A 77 0.72 -8.31 -6.07
N ALA A 78 1.41 -8.95 -5.12
CA ALA A 78 1.75 -8.34 -3.84
C ALA A 78 2.60 -7.07 -4.01
N ARG A 79 3.58 -7.08 -4.95
CA ARG A 79 4.34 -5.89 -5.31
C ARG A 79 3.44 -4.78 -5.86
N ALA A 80 2.53 -5.12 -6.76
CA ALA A 80 1.62 -4.14 -7.36
C ALA A 80 0.66 -3.55 -6.33
N GLU A 81 0.15 -4.36 -5.40
CA GLU A 81 -0.70 -3.92 -4.29
C GLU A 81 0.05 -2.97 -3.36
N LEU A 82 1.29 -3.29 -3.00
CA LEU A 82 2.11 -2.41 -2.17
C LEU A 82 2.35 -1.06 -2.86
N ILE A 83 2.77 -1.06 -4.12
CA ILE A 83 2.98 0.16 -4.89
C ILE A 83 1.68 0.99 -4.99
N ALA A 84 0.57 0.35 -5.28
CA ALA A 84 -0.73 1.01 -5.37
C ALA A 84 -1.19 1.58 -4.02
N HIS A 85 -0.93 0.88 -2.92
CA HIS A 85 -1.22 1.33 -1.56
C HIS A 85 -0.46 2.62 -1.22
N GLU A 86 0.87 2.60 -1.34
CA GLU A 86 1.70 3.77 -1.04
C GLU A 86 1.42 4.95 -1.98
N THR A 87 1.10 4.67 -3.25
CA THR A 87 0.72 5.72 -4.21
C THR A 87 -0.63 6.35 -3.82
N SER A 88 -1.58 5.56 -3.34
CA SER A 88 -2.90 6.05 -2.94
C SER A 88 -2.85 6.98 -1.73
N HIS A 89 -1.88 6.78 -0.86
CA HIS A 89 -1.65 7.67 0.28
C HIS A 89 -1.35 9.10 -0.12
N MET A 90 -0.83 9.35 -1.32
CA MET A 90 -0.60 10.72 -1.82
C MET A 90 -1.90 11.56 -1.84
N TRP A 91 -3.06 10.90 -1.99
CA TRP A 91 -4.37 11.55 -1.85
C TRP A 91 -4.98 11.28 -0.49
N PHE A 92 -4.93 10.04 0.01
CA PHE A 92 -5.57 9.61 1.26
C PHE A 92 -4.53 9.41 2.37
N GLY A 93 -4.22 10.44 3.09
CA GLY A 93 -3.20 10.50 4.15
C GLY A 93 -2.33 11.75 4.04
N ASP A 94 -1.86 12.07 2.83
CA ASP A 94 -0.97 13.21 2.59
C ASP A 94 -1.73 14.47 2.16
N LEU A 95 -2.46 14.42 1.03
CA LEU A 95 -3.25 15.57 0.58
C LEU A 95 -4.46 15.81 1.48
N VAL A 96 -5.21 14.74 1.77
CA VAL A 96 -6.34 14.76 2.71
C VAL A 96 -5.97 13.86 3.89
N THR A 97 -5.83 14.44 5.07
CA THR A 97 -5.43 13.72 6.27
C THR A 97 -6.47 13.84 7.38
N MET A 98 -6.42 12.92 8.34
CA MET A 98 -7.26 12.95 9.52
C MET A 98 -6.88 14.13 10.43
N ARG A 99 -7.85 14.59 11.22
CA ARG A 99 -7.61 15.64 12.22
C ARG A 99 -6.69 15.15 13.35
N TRP A 100 -6.81 13.87 13.71
CA TRP A 100 -6.03 13.20 14.74
C TRP A 100 -5.95 11.69 14.47
N PHE A 101 -5.00 11.02 15.08
CA PHE A 101 -4.72 9.60 14.85
C PHE A 101 -5.82 8.63 15.33
N ASP A 102 -6.81 9.09 16.10
CA ASP A 102 -8.00 8.29 16.40
C ASP A 102 -8.81 7.92 15.13
N ASP A 103 -8.60 8.65 14.04
CA ASP A 103 -9.13 8.37 12.72
C ASP A 103 -8.08 7.87 11.71
N VAL A 104 -6.95 7.29 12.16
CA VAL A 104 -5.89 6.77 11.30
C VAL A 104 -6.37 5.72 10.30
N TRP A 105 -7.42 4.99 10.64
CA TRP A 105 -8.07 4.02 9.76
C TRP A 105 -8.49 4.65 8.42
N MET A 106 -8.82 5.93 8.39
CA MET A 106 -9.23 6.61 7.16
C MET A 106 -8.14 6.59 6.10
N LYS A 107 -6.88 6.80 6.47
CA LYS A 107 -5.80 6.75 5.49
C LYS A 107 -5.49 5.30 5.08
N GLU A 108 -5.37 4.38 6.02
CA GLU A 108 -4.98 2.99 5.75
C GLU A 108 -6.05 2.20 4.99
N VAL A 109 -7.30 2.28 5.44
CA VAL A 109 -8.40 1.57 4.80
C VAL A 109 -8.67 2.11 3.39
N PHE A 110 -8.63 3.44 3.20
CA PHE A 110 -8.78 4.02 1.86
C PHE A 110 -7.61 3.67 0.95
N ALA A 111 -6.37 3.72 1.42
CA ALA A 111 -5.21 3.30 0.63
C ALA A 111 -5.32 1.82 0.22
N GLY A 112 -5.68 0.94 1.14
CA GLY A 112 -5.93 -0.47 0.85
C GLY A 112 -7.08 -0.70 -0.14
N PHE A 113 -8.19 0.03 0.02
CA PHE A 113 -9.32 -0.05 -0.91
C PHE A 113 -8.93 0.42 -2.33
N MET A 114 -8.22 1.54 -2.45
CA MET A 114 -7.76 2.05 -3.73
C MET A 114 -6.73 1.13 -4.36
N ALA A 115 -5.82 0.54 -3.58
CA ALA A 115 -4.87 -0.45 -4.06
C ALA A 115 -5.57 -1.63 -4.74
N ALA A 116 -6.62 -2.17 -4.12
CA ALA A 116 -7.42 -3.24 -4.72
C ALA A 116 -8.05 -2.80 -6.04
N LYS A 117 -8.56 -1.57 -6.14
CA LYS A 117 -9.17 -1.02 -7.36
C LYS A 117 -8.15 -0.75 -8.47
N ILE A 118 -6.94 -0.34 -8.12
CA ILE A 118 -5.83 -0.10 -9.07
C ILE A 118 -5.32 -1.43 -9.63
N THR A 119 -5.19 -2.46 -8.80
CA THR A 119 -4.62 -3.75 -9.21
C THR A 119 -5.60 -4.62 -9.99
N GLU A 120 -6.92 -4.49 -9.75
CA GLU A 120 -7.94 -5.29 -10.44
C GLU A 120 -7.80 -5.25 -11.97
N PRO A 121 -7.73 -4.11 -12.65
CA PRO A 121 -7.54 -4.06 -14.09
C PRO A 121 -6.14 -4.46 -14.57
N ALA A 122 -5.13 -4.36 -13.71
CA ALA A 122 -3.75 -4.72 -14.04
C ALA A 122 -3.50 -6.25 -14.00
N PHE A 123 -4.34 -6.99 -13.27
CA PHE A 123 -4.26 -8.44 -13.11
C PHE A 123 -5.61 -9.12 -13.43
N PRO A 124 -6.10 -9.06 -14.68
CA PRO A 124 -7.44 -9.55 -15.05
C PRO A 124 -7.58 -11.07 -14.95
N GLY A 125 -6.49 -11.81 -14.85
CA GLY A 125 -6.48 -13.26 -14.64
C GLY A 125 -6.73 -13.68 -13.18
N VAL A 126 -6.74 -12.73 -12.25
CA VAL A 126 -6.96 -12.98 -10.83
C VAL A 126 -8.42 -12.72 -10.47
N ASP A 127 -9.08 -13.65 -9.81
CA ASP A 127 -10.38 -13.40 -9.18
C ASP A 127 -10.18 -12.61 -7.88
N HIS A 128 -10.14 -11.29 -8.00
CA HIS A 128 -9.90 -10.38 -6.87
C HIS A 128 -10.98 -10.46 -5.79
N ARG A 129 -12.21 -10.79 -6.18
CA ARG A 129 -13.31 -10.96 -5.23
C ARG A 129 -13.13 -12.23 -4.40
N LEU A 130 -12.81 -13.34 -5.06
CA LEU A 130 -12.52 -14.60 -4.37
C LEU A 130 -11.31 -14.44 -3.45
N ARG A 131 -10.27 -13.74 -3.91
CA ARG A 131 -9.08 -13.47 -3.13
C ARG A 131 -9.38 -12.64 -1.87
N PHE A 132 -10.21 -11.60 -1.99
CA PHE A 132 -10.66 -10.82 -0.84
C PHE A 132 -11.38 -11.72 0.18
N LEU A 133 -12.28 -12.59 -0.29
CA LEU A 133 -13.01 -13.52 0.56
C LEU A 133 -12.13 -14.61 1.20
N ALA A 134 -11.06 -15.02 0.53
CA ALA A 134 -10.15 -16.04 1.03
C ALA A 134 -9.07 -15.49 1.98
N ASP A 135 -8.51 -14.33 1.67
CA ASP A 135 -7.32 -13.81 2.33
C ASP A 135 -7.61 -12.68 3.33
N THR A 136 -8.47 -11.73 2.96
CA THR A 136 -8.71 -10.51 3.75
C THR A 136 -9.87 -10.68 4.73
N TYR A 137 -11.03 -11.10 4.23
CA TYR A 137 -12.24 -11.24 5.02
C TYR A 137 -12.08 -12.14 6.26
N PRO A 138 -11.46 -13.34 6.19
CA PRO A 138 -11.34 -14.20 7.38
C PRO A 138 -10.45 -13.61 8.46
N ARG A 139 -9.45 -12.82 8.09
CA ARG A 139 -8.56 -12.15 9.05
C ARG A 139 -9.32 -11.06 9.82
N ALA A 140 -10.00 -10.18 9.10
CA ALA A 140 -10.83 -9.14 9.69
C ALA A 140 -11.95 -9.72 10.57
N TYR A 141 -12.68 -10.69 10.04
CA TYR A 141 -13.79 -11.34 10.74
C TYR A 141 -13.37 -12.07 12.02
N ARG A 142 -12.15 -12.64 12.05
CA ARG A 142 -11.61 -13.28 13.26
C ARG A 142 -11.45 -12.29 14.41
N VAL A 143 -11.03 -11.06 14.11
CA VAL A 143 -10.91 -9.98 15.11
C VAL A 143 -12.29 -9.50 15.51
N ASP A 144 -13.13 -9.13 14.56
CA ASP A 144 -14.43 -8.51 14.79
C ASP A 144 -15.42 -9.35 15.61
N ARG A 145 -15.39 -10.68 15.45
CA ARG A 145 -16.26 -11.58 16.21
C ARG A 145 -15.72 -12.00 17.57
N GLY A 146 -14.50 -11.60 17.89
CA GLY A 146 -13.81 -11.98 19.12
C GLY A 146 -14.09 -11.04 20.27
N PRO A 147 -13.81 -11.44 21.52
CA PRO A 147 -13.95 -10.57 22.69
C PRO A 147 -12.97 -9.39 22.70
N GLY A 148 -11.96 -9.43 21.82
CA GLY A 148 -11.02 -8.34 21.59
C GLY A 148 -11.37 -7.46 20.40
N ALA A 149 -12.62 -7.48 19.92
CA ALA A 149 -13.06 -6.59 18.86
C ALA A 149 -12.94 -5.13 19.30
N ASN A 150 -12.32 -4.33 18.45
CA ASN A 150 -12.14 -2.91 18.68
C ASN A 150 -13.02 -2.10 17.73
N ALA A 151 -13.48 -0.93 18.19
CA ALA A 151 -14.10 0.02 17.29
C ALA A 151 -13.07 0.46 16.24
N ILE A 152 -13.50 0.71 15.02
CA ILE A 152 -12.62 1.18 13.94
C ILE A 152 -11.98 2.52 14.30
N ARG A 153 -12.74 3.40 14.96
CA ARG A 153 -12.23 4.63 15.56
C ARG A 153 -11.91 4.38 17.03
N GLN A 154 -10.67 4.55 17.40
CA GLN A 154 -10.21 4.34 18.78
C GLN A 154 -9.65 5.64 19.35
N PRO A 155 -10.06 6.05 20.57
CA PRO A 155 -9.47 7.22 21.21
C PRO A 155 -7.97 7.02 21.37
N LEU A 156 -7.20 8.01 20.97
CA LEU A 156 -5.76 8.05 21.13
C LEU A 156 -5.36 9.32 21.88
N ALA A 157 -4.85 9.14 23.07
CA ALA A 157 -4.40 10.27 23.90
C ALA A 157 -2.94 10.63 23.61
N ASP A 158 -2.11 9.65 23.28
CA ASP A 158 -0.67 9.80 23.05
C ASP A 158 -0.25 9.13 21.73
N LEU A 159 0.67 9.75 21.01
CA LEU A 159 1.22 9.21 19.76
C LEU A 159 2.04 7.93 19.97
N ASP A 160 2.61 7.73 21.15
CA ASP A 160 3.35 6.50 21.47
C ASP A 160 2.45 5.25 21.40
N GLU A 161 1.14 5.44 21.58
CA GLU A 161 0.14 4.36 21.46
C GLU A 161 -0.31 4.11 20.01
N ALA A 162 0.03 5.00 19.07
CA ALA A 162 -0.48 4.92 17.69
C ALA A 162 -0.15 3.58 17.01
N GLY A 163 1.01 2.98 17.32
CA GLY A 163 1.39 1.68 16.78
C GLY A 163 0.39 0.56 17.07
N SER A 164 -0.39 0.64 18.14
CA SER A 164 -1.39 -0.35 18.50
C SER A 164 -2.65 -0.30 17.62
N LEU A 165 -2.89 0.84 16.95
CA LEU A 165 -4.07 1.04 16.11
C LEU A 165 -3.94 0.37 14.73
N TYR A 166 -2.72 0.09 14.27
CA TYR A 166 -2.47 -0.46 12.92
C TYR A 166 -2.73 -1.97 12.80
N GLY A 167 -2.73 -2.70 13.89
CA GLY A 167 -2.81 -4.16 13.86
C GLY A 167 -4.11 -4.76 13.31
N PRO A 168 -5.29 -4.18 13.59
CA PRO A 168 -6.59 -4.67 13.15
C PRO A 168 -7.11 -4.06 11.85
N ILE A 169 -6.43 -3.04 11.33
CA ILE A 169 -6.86 -2.25 10.16
C ILE A 169 -6.48 -2.93 8.85
#